data_5b3f955fbe1458c2ed4c057d56729c8e
#
_entry.id   5b3f955fbe1458c2ed4c057d56729c8e
#
_cell.length_a   1.000
_cell.length_b   1.000
_cell.length_c   1.000
_cell.angle_alpha   90.00
_cell.angle_beta   90.00
_cell.angle_gamma   90.00
#
_symmetry.space_group_name_H-M   'P 1'
#
loop_
_entity.id
_entity.type
_entity.pdbx_description
1 polymer ?
#
loop_
_entity_poly.entity_id
_entity_poly.type
_entity_poly.pdbx_seq_one_letter_code
_entity_poly.pdbx_strand_id
1 'polypeptide(L)'
;MVKTHFVRGIFPALFFAVGLFGCASPPQTLYSWGSYESQVYAHLKGESREAQIEALERDQEKIEASGKTAPPGFYAHLGLLYAEVGNDAKAVVCFETEKVRFPEATVFMDFLLKKYEK
;
A
#
# COMPACT_ATOMS: atom_id res chain seq x y z
N MET A 1 -74.20 -34.34 -6.28
CA MET A 1 -73.65 -33.05 -5.79
C MET A 1 -72.16 -33.23 -5.56
N VAL A 2 -71.38 -32.75 -6.47
CA VAL A 2 -69.91 -32.80 -6.35
C VAL A 2 -69.44 -31.40 -5.94
N LYS A 3 -68.92 -31.26 -4.71
CA LYS A 3 -68.34 -30.04 -4.23
C LYS A 3 -66.86 -30.02 -4.68
N THR A 4 -66.56 -29.25 -5.67
CA THR A 4 -65.23 -28.94 -6.10
C THR A 4 -64.59 -28.05 -5.05
N HIS A 5 -63.69 -28.59 -4.26
CA HIS A 5 -62.78 -27.76 -3.44
C HIS A 5 -61.67 -27.17 -4.30
N PHE A 6 -61.78 -25.88 -4.51
CA PHE A 6 -60.80 -25.06 -5.15
C PHE A 6 -59.58 -24.90 -4.23
N VAL A 7 -58.57 -25.71 -4.46
CA VAL A 7 -57.26 -25.53 -3.80
C VAL A 7 -56.59 -24.37 -4.48
N ARG A 8 -56.69 -23.20 -3.91
CA ARG A 8 -55.90 -22.02 -4.31
C ARG A 8 -54.44 -22.30 -3.99
N GLY A 9 -53.68 -22.45 -5.03
CA GLY A 9 -52.27 -22.65 -4.97
C GLY A 9 -51.56 -21.48 -4.29
N ILE A 10 -50.95 -21.75 -3.16
CA ILE A 10 -49.96 -20.92 -2.52
C ILE A 10 -48.61 -21.43 -3.00
N PHE A 11 -48.18 -20.95 -4.14
CA PHE A 11 -46.81 -20.99 -4.69
C PHE A 11 -46.74 -19.88 -5.70
N PRO A 12 -45.92 -18.86 -5.55
CA PRO A 12 -44.49 -18.87 -5.58
C PRO A 12 -43.84 -17.65 -4.86
N ALA A 13 -43.54 -17.75 -3.62
CA ALA A 13 -42.86 -16.66 -2.91
C ALA A 13 -41.52 -17.09 -2.28
N LEU A 14 -41.00 -18.28 -2.61
CA LEU A 14 -39.80 -18.83 -1.96
C LEU A 14 -38.59 -19.00 -2.91
N PHE A 15 -38.59 -18.37 -4.07
CA PHE A 15 -37.52 -18.60 -5.06
C PHE A 15 -36.66 -17.38 -5.39
N PHE A 16 -36.69 -16.32 -4.55
CA PHE A 16 -35.96 -15.07 -4.87
C PHE A 16 -34.92 -14.63 -3.82
N ALA A 17 -34.46 -15.54 -2.96
CA ALA A 17 -33.53 -15.16 -1.88
C ALA A 17 -32.09 -15.76 -2.00
N VAL A 18 -31.68 -16.29 -3.15
CA VAL A 18 -30.38 -16.98 -3.30
C VAL A 18 -29.39 -16.25 -4.25
N GLY A 19 -29.62 -14.98 -4.54
CA GLY A 19 -28.90 -14.28 -5.60
C GLY A 19 -27.89 -13.20 -5.19
N LEU A 20 -27.54 -12.98 -3.91
CA LEU A 20 -26.73 -11.83 -3.51
C LEU A 20 -25.50 -12.14 -2.63
N PHE A 21 -24.97 -13.35 -2.66
CA PHE A 21 -23.59 -13.56 -2.20
C PHE A 21 -22.63 -13.33 -3.37
N GLY A 22 -22.55 -12.10 -3.82
CA GLY A 22 -21.44 -11.63 -4.61
C GLY A 22 -20.18 -11.71 -3.74
N CYS A 23 -19.29 -12.67 -4.01
CA CYS A 23 -17.94 -12.66 -3.45
C CYS A 23 -17.24 -11.38 -3.91
N ALA A 24 -17.33 -10.33 -3.12
CA ALA A 24 -16.45 -9.17 -3.26
C ALA A 24 -15.06 -9.63 -2.81
N SER A 25 -14.26 -10.16 -3.74
CA SER A 25 -12.83 -10.30 -3.50
C SER A 25 -12.27 -8.90 -3.25
N PRO A 26 -11.53 -8.67 -2.15
CA PRO A 26 -10.90 -7.38 -1.92
C PRO A 26 -10.03 -7.05 -3.14
N PRO A 27 -10.02 -5.79 -3.61
CA PRO A 27 -9.21 -5.41 -4.76
C PRO A 27 -7.76 -5.76 -4.48
N GLN A 28 -7.13 -6.52 -5.40
CA GLN A 28 -5.72 -6.85 -5.32
C GLN A 28 -4.93 -5.55 -5.58
N THR A 29 -4.40 -4.96 -4.52
CA THR A 29 -3.55 -3.78 -4.66
C THR A 29 -2.17 -4.19 -5.18
N LEU A 30 -1.68 -3.48 -6.20
CA LEU A 30 -0.34 -3.68 -6.77
C LEU A 30 0.74 -3.40 -5.73
N TYR A 31 0.53 -2.41 -4.88
CA TYR A 31 1.46 -1.97 -3.86
C TYR A 31 1.04 -2.41 -2.46
N SER A 32 2.03 -2.66 -1.61
CA SER A 32 1.85 -2.83 -0.17
C SER A 32 2.26 -1.52 0.53
N TRP A 33 1.28 -0.82 1.07
CA TRP A 33 1.47 0.52 1.65
C TRP A 33 2.04 0.49 3.07
N GLY A 34 1.77 -0.59 3.83
CA GLY A 34 2.22 -0.69 5.23
C GLY A 34 1.85 0.54 6.04
N SER A 35 2.82 1.10 6.77
CA SER A 35 2.67 2.33 7.53
C SER A 35 3.15 3.59 6.78
N TYR A 36 3.49 3.49 5.48
CA TYR A 36 4.14 4.57 4.73
C TYR A 36 3.40 5.92 4.85
N GLU A 37 2.09 5.94 4.61
CA GLU A 37 1.29 7.16 4.71
C GLU A 37 1.34 7.77 6.11
N SER A 38 1.27 6.91 7.15
CA SER A 38 1.37 7.34 8.55
C SER A 38 2.74 7.93 8.87
N GLN A 39 3.83 7.40 8.29
CA GLN A 39 5.17 7.92 8.50
C GLN A 39 5.39 9.25 7.77
N VAL A 40 4.85 9.43 6.58
CA VAL A 40 4.85 10.74 5.90
C VAL A 40 4.13 11.78 6.76
N TYR A 41 3.00 11.42 7.34
CA TYR A 41 2.28 12.32 8.23
C TYR A 41 3.04 12.63 9.52
N ALA A 42 3.67 11.62 10.14
CA ALA A 42 4.55 11.79 11.30
C ALA A 42 5.72 12.74 11.00
N HIS A 43 6.30 12.63 9.80
CA HIS A 43 7.36 13.53 9.35
C HIS A 43 6.89 14.98 9.27
N LEU A 44 5.71 15.22 8.71
CA LEU A 44 5.11 16.58 8.65
C LEU A 44 4.84 17.16 10.04
N LYS A 45 4.58 16.33 11.03
CA LYS A 45 4.42 16.73 12.43
C LYS A 45 5.74 16.93 13.19
N GLY A 46 6.88 16.60 12.56
CA GLY A 46 8.18 16.69 13.22
C GLY A 46 8.45 15.59 14.25
N GLU A 47 7.79 14.45 14.13
CA GLU A 47 8.02 13.29 15.00
C GLU A 47 9.41 12.67 14.77
N SER A 48 9.86 11.79 15.68
CA SER A 48 11.20 11.18 15.64
C SER A 48 11.51 10.53 14.30
N ARG A 49 12.63 10.91 13.68
CA ARG A 49 13.12 10.32 12.41
C ARG A 49 13.50 8.87 12.60
N GLU A 50 14.14 8.55 13.70
CA GLU A 50 14.59 7.20 14.03
C GLU A 50 13.40 6.24 14.15
N ALA A 51 12.33 6.65 14.81
CA ALA A 51 11.11 5.85 14.93
C ALA A 51 10.43 5.62 13.58
N GLN A 52 10.43 6.63 12.70
CA GLN A 52 9.90 6.52 11.34
C GLN A 52 10.75 5.56 10.49
N ILE A 53 12.08 5.67 10.56
CA ILE A 53 13.01 4.75 9.87
C ILE A 53 12.73 3.31 10.30
N GLU A 54 12.68 3.05 11.60
CA GLU A 54 12.42 1.72 12.14
C GLU A 54 11.07 1.14 11.68
N ALA A 55 10.03 1.96 11.61
CA ALA A 55 8.73 1.54 11.09
C ALA A 55 8.78 1.18 9.62
N LEU A 56 9.45 1.98 8.79
CA LEU A 56 9.57 1.75 7.35
C LEU A 56 10.50 0.57 7.04
N GLU A 57 11.58 0.37 7.80
CA GLU A 57 12.44 -0.83 7.66
C GLU A 57 11.64 -2.11 7.94
N ARG A 58 10.82 -2.15 8.99
CA ARG A 58 9.91 -3.28 9.27
C ARG A 58 8.88 -3.50 8.15
N ASP A 59 8.38 -2.43 7.56
CA ASP A 59 7.47 -2.55 6.43
C ASP A 59 8.17 -3.06 5.18
N GLN A 60 9.40 -2.61 4.91
CA GLN A 60 10.21 -3.12 3.81
C GLN A 60 10.40 -4.63 3.91
N GLU A 61 10.77 -5.14 5.09
CA GLU A 61 10.93 -6.58 5.32
C GLU A 61 9.63 -7.36 5.03
N LYS A 62 8.48 -6.84 5.48
CA LYS A 62 7.17 -7.45 5.22
C LYS A 62 6.79 -7.43 3.74
N ILE A 63 7.07 -6.32 3.05
CA ILE A 63 6.82 -6.16 1.63
C ILE A 63 7.64 -7.19 0.84
N GLU A 64 8.93 -7.30 1.14
CA GLU A 64 9.84 -8.27 0.50
C GLU A 64 9.39 -9.71 0.77
N ALA A 65 9.03 -10.05 2.00
CA ALA A 65 8.53 -11.38 2.37
C ALA A 65 7.19 -11.73 1.68
N SER A 66 6.36 -10.75 1.36
CA SER A 66 5.07 -10.95 0.70
C SER A 66 5.15 -11.06 -0.82
N GLY A 67 6.30 -10.78 -1.43
CA GLY A 67 6.48 -10.70 -2.88
C GLY A 67 5.75 -9.52 -3.54
N LYS A 68 5.26 -8.56 -2.76
CA LYS A 68 4.63 -7.33 -3.23
C LYS A 68 5.69 -6.24 -3.48
N THR A 69 5.23 -5.12 -3.99
CA THR A 69 6.08 -3.95 -4.28
C THR A 69 5.74 -2.81 -3.33
N ALA A 70 6.76 -2.09 -2.85
CA ALA A 70 6.57 -0.84 -2.13
C ALA A 70 5.95 0.22 -3.05
N PRO A 71 5.12 1.13 -2.53
CA PRO A 71 4.52 2.19 -3.34
C PRO A 71 5.58 3.20 -3.81
N PRO A 72 5.28 3.94 -4.91
CA PRO A 72 6.13 5.05 -5.33
C PRO A 72 6.33 6.07 -4.19
N GLY A 73 7.56 6.52 -4.02
CA GLY A 73 7.93 7.46 -2.96
C GLY A 73 8.39 6.80 -1.65
N PHE A 74 8.16 5.51 -1.46
CA PHE A 74 8.55 4.80 -0.24
C PHE A 74 10.06 4.91 0.03
N TYR A 75 10.88 4.53 -0.95
CA TYR A 75 12.34 4.60 -0.82
C TYR A 75 12.84 6.04 -0.84
N ALA A 76 12.19 6.94 -1.59
CA ALA A 76 12.54 8.37 -1.56
C ALA A 76 12.36 8.95 -0.16
N HIS A 77 11.25 8.65 0.52
CA HIS A 77 10.99 9.12 1.88
C HIS A 77 11.93 8.48 2.91
N LEU A 78 12.16 7.17 2.83
CA LEU A 78 13.12 6.49 3.69
C LEU A 78 14.54 7.05 3.50
N GLY A 79 14.93 7.32 2.26
CA GLY A 79 16.21 7.98 1.94
C GLY A 79 16.35 9.38 2.52
N LEU A 80 15.25 10.17 2.47
CA LEU A 80 15.21 11.48 3.12
C LEU A 80 15.44 11.38 4.64
N LEU A 81 14.77 10.45 5.29
CA LEU A 81 14.93 10.23 6.74
C LEU A 81 16.37 9.83 7.09
N TYR A 82 16.99 8.93 6.31
CA TYR A 82 18.39 8.57 6.50
C TYR A 82 19.32 9.77 6.31
N ALA A 83 19.08 10.62 5.32
CA ALA A 83 19.86 11.83 5.10
C ALA A 83 19.75 12.79 6.29
N GLU A 84 18.55 12.94 6.87
CA GLU A 84 18.31 13.82 8.02
C GLU A 84 19.00 13.33 9.31
N VAL A 85 19.18 12.01 9.48
CA VAL A 85 19.94 11.44 10.62
C VAL A 85 21.44 11.26 10.31
N GLY A 86 21.91 11.75 9.14
CA GLY A 86 23.32 11.71 8.77
C GLY A 86 23.81 10.37 8.20
N ASN A 87 22.90 9.45 7.86
CA ASN A 87 23.26 8.18 7.25
C ASN A 87 23.22 8.30 5.71
N ASP A 88 24.19 9.03 5.18
CA ASP A 88 24.28 9.35 3.76
C ASP A 88 24.41 8.09 2.87
N ALA A 89 25.10 7.06 3.33
CA ALA A 89 25.26 5.81 2.59
C ALA A 89 23.90 5.11 2.34
N LYS A 90 23.07 4.98 3.38
CA LYS A 90 21.72 4.42 3.23
C LYS A 90 20.81 5.34 2.43
N ALA A 91 20.94 6.65 2.58
CA ALA A 91 20.16 7.62 1.80
C ALA A 91 20.39 7.45 0.29
N VAL A 92 21.64 7.34 -0.13
CA VAL A 92 22.02 7.11 -1.54
C VAL A 92 21.42 5.81 -2.06
N VAL A 93 21.54 4.70 -1.30
CA VAL A 93 20.96 3.41 -1.69
C VAL A 93 19.44 3.50 -1.87
N CYS A 94 18.75 4.21 -0.99
CA CYS A 94 17.31 4.40 -1.10
C CYS A 94 16.92 5.22 -2.34
N PHE A 95 17.60 6.34 -2.61
CA PHE A 95 17.32 7.16 -3.78
C PHE A 95 17.59 6.42 -5.09
N GLU A 96 18.66 5.65 -5.18
CA GLU A 96 18.92 4.79 -6.34
C GLU A 96 17.88 3.68 -6.48
N THR A 97 17.41 3.11 -5.37
CA THR A 97 16.35 2.10 -5.39
C THR A 97 15.05 2.69 -5.91
N GLU A 98 14.65 3.86 -5.46
CA GLU A 98 13.45 4.56 -5.97
C GLU A 98 13.56 4.79 -7.46
N LYS A 99 14.67 5.31 -7.95
CA LYS A 99 14.93 5.58 -9.35
C LYS A 99 14.85 4.33 -10.23
N VAL A 100 15.40 3.21 -9.77
CA VAL A 100 15.34 1.92 -10.51
C VAL A 100 13.90 1.36 -10.55
N ARG A 101 13.18 1.46 -9.44
CA ARG A 101 11.81 0.93 -9.35
C ARG A 101 10.78 1.81 -10.05
N PHE A 102 11.00 3.12 -10.04
CA PHE A 102 10.10 4.15 -10.57
C PHE A 102 10.87 5.11 -11.46
N PRO A 103 11.12 4.74 -12.74
CA PRO A 103 11.92 5.55 -13.67
C PRO A 103 11.41 6.99 -13.84
N GLU A 104 10.13 7.23 -13.63
CA GLU A 104 9.52 8.56 -13.62
C GLU A 104 10.07 9.48 -12.52
N ALA A 105 10.60 8.90 -11.45
CA ALA A 105 11.22 9.65 -10.35
C ALA A 105 12.68 10.05 -10.64
N THR A 106 13.27 9.61 -11.74
CA THR A 106 14.70 9.76 -12.04
C THR A 106 15.19 11.20 -11.91
N VAL A 107 14.49 12.16 -12.49
CA VAL A 107 14.90 13.59 -12.47
C VAL A 107 15.01 14.12 -11.04
N PHE A 108 14.05 13.78 -10.19
CA PHE A 108 14.06 14.23 -8.80
C PHE A 108 15.08 13.46 -7.96
N MET A 109 15.22 12.16 -8.15
CA MET A 109 16.23 11.37 -7.45
C MET A 109 17.65 11.80 -7.82
N ASP A 110 17.94 12.06 -9.09
CA ASP A 110 19.23 12.58 -9.53
C ASP A 110 19.53 13.95 -8.91
N PHE A 111 18.51 14.79 -8.77
CA PHE A 111 18.68 16.07 -8.06
C PHE A 111 19.12 15.87 -6.60
N LEU A 112 18.51 14.92 -5.89
CA LEU A 112 18.88 14.60 -4.49
C LEU A 112 20.28 13.97 -4.41
N LEU A 113 20.62 13.09 -5.35
CA LEU A 113 21.90 12.38 -5.40
C LEU A 113 23.09 13.29 -5.66
N LYS A 114 22.92 14.40 -6.38
CA LYS A 114 23.98 15.40 -6.64
C LYS A 114 24.70 15.86 -5.38
N LYS A 115 24.01 15.91 -4.24
CA LYS A 115 24.62 16.28 -2.96
C LYS A 115 25.73 15.32 -2.53
N TYR A 116 25.69 14.07 -2.98
CA TYR A 116 26.60 13.00 -2.59
C TYR A 116 27.66 12.69 -3.65
N GLU A 117 27.60 13.31 -4.81
CA GLU A 117 28.63 13.26 -5.83
C GLU A 117 29.85 14.09 -5.35
N LYS A 118 31.00 13.44 -5.25
CA LYS A 118 32.28 14.11 -4.92
C LYS A 118 33.16 14.20 -6.12
#